data_79db38d010c89d383825fb4773319689
#
_entry.id   79db38d010c89d383825fb4773319689
#
_cell.length_a   1.000
_cell.length_b   1.000
_cell.length_c   1.000
_cell.angle_alpha   90.00
_cell.angle_beta   90.00
_cell.angle_gamma   90.00
#
_symmetry.space_group_name_H-M   'P 1'
#
loop_
_entity.id
_entity.type
_entity.pdbx_description
1 polymer ?
#
loop_
_entity_poly.entity_id
_entity_poly.type
_entity_poly.pdbx_seq_one_letter_code
_entity_poly.pdbx_strand_id
1 'polypeptide(L)'
;NLKYVEELIREIKKVRPNLKIWTGGPEVSYDAPDVLRRLPEVTGVMKGEGELTFHALCEAYVQTEQEMTGYEIPDDVLAGIDGITFRDSNGEVVETPWRQPIDLSEVPFVYEHLEDFEHKIIYYETSRGCPFACS
;
A
#
# COMPACT_ATOMS: atom_id res chain seq x y z
N ASN A 1 -6.11 15.03 -8.16
CA ASN A 1 -5.03 14.96 -7.14
C ASN A 1 -3.87 14.03 -7.53
N LEU A 2 -4.09 12.97 -8.32
CA LEU A 2 -3.03 12.01 -8.70
C LEU A 2 -1.80 12.71 -9.30
N LYS A 3 -1.99 13.65 -10.23
CA LYS A 3 -0.89 14.41 -10.87
C LYS A 3 0.04 15.09 -9.85
N TYR A 4 -0.51 15.69 -8.80
CA TYR A 4 0.30 16.36 -7.76
C TYR A 4 1.06 15.35 -6.89
N VAL A 5 0.45 14.18 -6.64
CA VAL A 5 1.11 13.10 -5.91
C VAL A 5 2.29 12.55 -6.73
N GLU A 6 2.11 12.34 -8.02
CA GLU A 6 3.19 11.91 -8.92
C GLU A 6 4.34 12.91 -8.98
N GLU A 7 4.03 14.21 -9.04
CA GLU A 7 5.02 15.27 -9.00
C GLU A 7 5.78 15.28 -7.67
N LEU A 8 5.06 15.17 -6.55
CA LEU A 8 5.67 15.07 -5.22
C LEU A 8 6.61 13.87 -5.10
N ILE A 9 6.21 12.69 -5.62
CA ILE A 9 7.04 11.50 -5.63
C ILE A 9 8.36 11.75 -6.36
N ARG A 10 8.32 12.39 -7.54
CA ARG A 10 9.53 12.74 -8.31
C ARG A 10 10.42 13.70 -7.54
N GLU A 11 9.84 14.73 -6.88
CA GLU A 11 10.61 15.68 -6.07
C GLU A 11 11.25 14.99 -4.84
N ILE A 12 10.53 14.12 -4.15
CA ILE A 12 11.08 13.33 -3.03
C ILE A 12 12.28 12.50 -3.50
N LYS A 13 12.17 11.84 -4.64
CA LYS A 13 13.25 11.02 -5.18
C LYS A 13 14.50 11.81 -5.60
N LYS A 14 14.38 13.07 -5.98
CA LYS A 14 15.54 13.94 -6.22
C LYS A 14 16.37 14.15 -4.95
N VAL A 15 15.69 14.24 -3.79
CA VAL A 15 16.35 14.47 -2.48
C VAL A 15 16.72 13.15 -1.79
N ARG A 16 15.92 12.13 -1.98
CA ARG A 16 16.05 10.81 -1.33
C ARG A 16 15.92 9.70 -2.38
N PRO A 17 16.92 9.48 -3.25
CA PRO A 17 16.84 8.53 -4.37
C PRO A 17 16.57 7.09 -3.93
N ASN A 18 17.08 6.69 -2.76
CA ASN A 18 16.95 5.32 -2.24
C ASN A 18 15.69 5.10 -1.39
N LEU A 19 14.86 6.14 -1.16
CA LEU A 19 13.65 5.98 -0.37
C LEU A 19 12.67 5.02 -1.08
N LYS A 20 12.21 4.00 -0.38
CA LYS A 20 11.17 3.11 -0.91
C LYS A 20 9.81 3.80 -0.79
N ILE A 21 9.10 3.91 -1.90
CA ILE A 21 7.79 4.58 -1.98
C ILE A 21 6.75 3.58 -2.45
N TRP A 22 5.76 3.36 -1.62
CA TRP A 22 4.57 2.57 -1.94
C TRP A 22 3.37 3.48 -2.11
N THR A 23 2.53 3.18 -3.08
CA THR A 23 1.27 3.87 -3.32
C THR A 23 0.10 2.92 -3.15
N GLY A 24 -1.11 3.46 -2.99
CA GLY A 24 -2.32 2.65 -2.87
C GLY A 24 -3.56 3.51 -3.05
N GLY A 25 -4.72 2.88 -2.92
CA GLY A 25 -6.02 3.50 -3.10
C GLY A 25 -6.60 3.31 -4.50
N PRO A 26 -7.88 3.70 -4.71
CA PRO A 26 -8.64 3.36 -5.91
C PRO A 26 -8.03 3.90 -7.21
N GLU A 27 -7.34 5.03 -7.16
CA GLU A 27 -6.73 5.71 -8.33
C GLU A 27 -5.54 4.92 -8.95
N VAL A 28 -4.98 3.95 -8.23
CA VAL A 28 -3.78 3.20 -8.67
C VAL A 28 -3.95 1.68 -8.57
N SER A 29 -4.98 1.19 -7.86
CA SER A 29 -5.13 -0.24 -7.58
C SER A 29 -5.46 -1.07 -8.82
N TYR A 30 -6.26 -0.53 -9.75
CA TYR A 30 -6.79 -1.30 -10.88
C TYR A 30 -5.85 -1.35 -12.07
N ASP A 31 -4.96 -0.37 -12.21
CA ASP A 31 -3.96 -0.27 -13.27
C ASP A 31 -2.53 -0.26 -12.72
N ALA A 32 -2.31 -0.93 -11.59
CA ALA A 32 -1.06 -0.93 -10.86
C ALA A 32 0.19 -1.24 -11.71
N PRO A 33 0.16 -2.20 -12.66
CA PRO A 33 1.29 -2.41 -13.55
C PRO A 33 1.62 -1.19 -14.43
N ASP A 34 0.60 -0.49 -14.92
CA ASP A 34 0.80 0.72 -15.75
C ASP A 34 1.29 1.91 -14.89
N VAL A 35 0.84 1.99 -13.64
CA VAL A 35 1.38 2.97 -12.67
C VAL A 35 2.88 2.76 -12.52
N LEU A 36 3.34 1.55 -12.29
CA LEU A 36 4.76 1.25 -12.14
C LEU A 36 5.55 1.53 -13.43
N ARG A 37 4.99 1.24 -14.61
CA ARG A 37 5.68 1.52 -15.89
C ARG A 37 5.90 3.02 -16.11
N ARG A 38 4.90 3.88 -15.76
CA ARG A 38 4.99 5.34 -15.96
C ARG A 38 5.68 6.08 -14.82
N LEU A 39 5.80 5.46 -13.63
CA LEU A 39 6.42 6.03 -12.43
C LEU A 39 7.53 5.12 -11.90
N PRO A 40 8.72 5.15 -12.51
CA PRO A 40 9.84 4.32 -12.08
C PRO A 40 10.33 4.64 -10.66
N GLU A 41 9.94 5.80 -10.12
CA GLU A 41 10.26 6.24 -8.77
C GLU A 41 9.49 5.46 -7.68
N VAL A 42 8.39 4.81 -8.04
CA VAL A 42 7.56 4.02 -7.12
C VAL A 42 8.09 2.60 -7.02
N THR A 43 8.24 2.12 -5.78
CA THR A 43 8.69 0.75 -5.47
C THR A 43 7.58 -0.26 -5.77
N GLY A 44 6.35 0.06 -5.36
CA GLY A 44 5.21 -0.81 -5.60
C GLY A 44 3.88 -0.12 -5.30
N VAL A 45 2.81 -0.82 -5.66
CA VAL A 45 1.42 -0.41 -5.47
C VAL A 45 0.72 -1.44 -4.60
N MET A 46 0.07 -0.98 -3.54
CA MET A 46 -0.87 -1.79 -2.75
C MET A 46 -2.25 -1.73 -3.40
N LYS A 47 -2.82 -2.89 -3.73
CA LYS A 47 -4.10 -3.04 -4.42
C LYS A 47 -5.23 -3.30 -3.42
N GLY A 48 -6.40 -2.70 -3.67
CA GLY A 48 -7.59 -2.92 -2.85
C GLY A 48 -7.49 -2.33 -1.46
N GLU A 49 -7.92 -3.09 -0.47
CA GLU A 49 -7.89 -2.71 0.94
C GLU A 49 -6.46 -2.80 1.49
N GLY A 50 -6.03 -1.71 2.12
CA GLY A 50 -4.61 -1.51 2.44
C GLY A 50 -4.15 -2.09 3.78
N GLU A 51 -5.05 -2.34 4.71
CA GLU A 51 -4.71 -2.60 6.12
C GLU A 51 -3.79 -3.82 6.29
N LEU A 52 -4.22 -4.98 5.81
CA LEU A 52 -3.44 -6.22 5.93
C LEU A 52 -2.23 -6.23 5.00
N THR A 53 -2.35 -5.62 3.82
CA THR A 53 -1.24 -5.51 2.87
C THR A 53 -0.14 -4.60 3.40
N PHE A 54 -0.51 -3.46 3.97
CA PHE A 54 0.43 -2.55 4.60
C PHE A 54 1.10 -3.18 5.83
N HIS A 55 0.33 -3.90 6.66
CA HIS A 55 0.87 -4.63 7.80
C HIS A 55 1.93 -5.65 7.36
N ALA A 56 1.62 -6.49 6.36
CA ALA A 56 2.55 -7.49 5.84
C ALA A 56 3.83 -6.85 5.25
N LEU A 57 3.71 -5.72 4.55
CA LEU A 57 4.87 -4.97 4.08
C LEU A 57 5.72 -4.42 5.23
N CYS A 58 5.10 -3.88 6.27
CA CYS A 58 5.83 -3.38 7.44
C CYS A 58 6.58 -4.52 8.15
N GLU A 59 5.94 -5.67 8.33
CA GLU A 59 6.60 -6.86 8.90
C GLU A 59 7.81 -7.29 8.07
N ALA A 60 7.66 -7.35 6.74
CA ALA A 60 8.75 -7.71 5.85
C ALA A 60 9.93 -6.74 5.94
N TYR A 61 9.66 -5.42 6.03
CA TYR A 61 10.74 -4.42 6.23
C TYR A 61 11.42 -4.58 7.59
N VAL A 62 10.67 -4.80 8.67
CA VAL A 62 11.23 -4.99 10.02
C VAL A 62 12.10 -6.24 10.08
N GLN A 63 11.66 -7.33 9.47
CA GLN A 63 12.45 -8.57 9.42
C GLN A 63 13.74 -8.38 8.61
N THR A 64 13.66 -7.74 7.46
CA THR A 64 14.82 -7.45 6.61
C THR A 64 15.85 -6.56 7.32
N GLU A 65 15.41 -5.57 8.09
CA GLU A 65 16.30 -4.71 8.89
C GLU A 65 17.01 -5.51 9.98
N GLN A 66 16.31 -6.41 10.66
CA GLN A 66 16.89 -7.27 11.70
C GLN A 66 17.95 -8.23 11.17
N GLU A 67 17.80 -8.68 9.94
CA GLU A 67 18.75 -9.57 9.26
C GLU A 67 19.96 -8.82 8.67
N MET A 68 20.07 -7.50 8.87
CA MET A 68 21.15 -6.64 8.36
C MET A 68 21.30 -6.66 6.82
N THR A 69 20.26 -7.00 6.10
CA THR A 69 20.25 -7.05 4.63
C THR A 69 19.96 -5.71 3.95
N GLY A 70 19.79 -4.65 4.76
CA GLY A 70 19.37 -3.33 4.28
C GLY A 70 17.86 -3.23 4.12
N TYR A 71 17.37 -2.13 3.57
CA TYR A 71 15.93 -1.89 3.37
C TYR A 71 15.37 -2.50 2.07
N GLU A 72 16.03 -3.55 1.54
CA GLU A 72 15.57 -4.23 0.33
C GLU A 72 14.97 -5.58 0.69
N ILE A 73 13.65 -5.66 0.61
CA ILE A 73 12.93 -6.92 0.81
C ILE A 73 13.24 -7.83 -0.39
N PRO A 74 13.62 -9.10 -0.16
CA PRO A 74 13.83 -10.07 -1.23
C PRO A 74 12.59 -10.26 -2.11
N ASP A 75 12.78 -10.50 -3.41
CA ASP A 75 11.69 -10.64 -4.38
C ASP A 75 10.74 -11.79 -4.04
N ASP A 76 11.24 -12.89 -3.52
CA ASP A 76 10.45 -14.05 -3.10
C ASP A 76 9.57 -13.74 -1.88
N VAL A 77 10.05 -12.90 -0.97
CA VAL A 77 9.27 -12.39 0.17
C VAL A 77 8.15 -11.48 -0.31
N LEU A 78 8.45 -10.53 -1.22
CA LEU A 78 7.44 -9.67 -1.83
C LEU A 78 6.41 -10.49 -2.61
N ALA A 79 6.83 -11.48 -3.37
CA ALA A 79 5.94 -12.36 -4.13
C ALA A 79 5.00 -13.19 -3.24
N GLY A 80 5.34 -13.36 -1.96
CA GLY A 80 4.48 -13.99 -0.96
C GLY A 80 3.43 -13.07 -0.32
N ILE A 81 3.46 -11.76 -0.62
CA ILE A 81 2.50 -10.80 -0.07
C ILE A 81 1.36 -10.57 -1.07
N ASP A 82 0.15 -11.01 -0.74
CA ASP A 82 -1.03 -10.72 -1.55
C ASP A 82 -1.38 -9.23 -1.57
N GLY A 83 -1.95 -8.79 -2.67
CA GLY A 83 -2.47 -7.43 -2.82
C GLY A 83 -1.42 -6.40 -3.20
N ILE A 84 -0.28 -6.80 -3.76
CA ILE A 84 0.71 -5.85 -4.26
C ILE A 84 1.03 -6.04 -5.75
N THR A 85 1.54 -4.99 -6.34
CA THR A 85 2.28 -5.00 -7.60
C THR A 85 3.60 -4.29 -7.35
N PHE A 86 4.71 -4.90 -7.67
CA PHE A 86 6.04 -4.36 -7.35
C PHE A 86 7.02 -4.54 -8.52
N ARG A 87 8.15 -3.86 -8.43
CA ARG A 87 9.26 -4.04 -9.37
C ARG A 87 10.30 -4.93 -8.70
N ASP A 88 10.61 -6.03 -9.34
CA ASP A 88 11.63 -6.98 -8.86
C ASP A 88 13.06 -6.44 -9.07
N SER A 89 14.04 -7.20 -8.60
CA SER A 89 15.45 -6.87 -8.70
C SER A 89 15.98 -6.81 -10.17
N ASN A 90 15.26 -7.42 -11.12
CA ASN A 90 15.55 -7.36 -12.54
C ASN A 90 14.90 -6.15 -13.24
N GLY A 91 14.07 -5.41 -12.52
CA GLY A 91 13.31 -4.28 -13.05
C GLY A 91 11.95 -4.67 -13.69
N GLU A 92 11.57 -5.94 -13.59
CA GLU A 92 10.30 -6.44 -14.12
C GLU A 92 9.15 -6.14 -13.17
N VAL A 93 7.96 -5.93 -13.74
CA VAL A 93 6.74 -5.68 -12.95
C VAL A 93 6.08 -7.01 -12.61
N VAL A 94 6.03 -7.32 -11.33
CA VAL A 94 5.41 -8.53 -10.78
C VAL A 94 4.13 -8.16 -10.07
N GLU A 95 3.05 -8.91 -10.35
CA GLU A 95 1.75 -8.72 -9.74
C GLU A 95 1.38 -9.96 -8.90
N THR A 96 1.08 -9.76 -7.61
CA THR A 96 0.57 -10.81 -6.74
C THR A 96 -0.97 -10.90 -6.81
N PRO A 97 -1.58 -12.00 -6.35
CA PRO A 97 -3.03 -12.11 -6.28
C PRO A 97 -3.66 -10.94 -5.49
N TRP A 98 -4.92 -10.63 -5.80
CA TRP A 98 -5.70 -9.71 -4.97
C TRP A 98 -5.94 -10.33 -3.59
N ARG A 99 -5.78 -9.53 -2.56
CA ARG A 99 -6.15 -9.95 -1.22
C ARG A 99 -7.68 -10.04 -1.10
N GLN A 100 -8.16 -11.01 -0.32
CA GLN A 100 -9.58 -11.07 0.03
C GLN A 100 -9.96 -9.86 0.89
N PRO A 101 -11.20 -9.36 0.76
CA PRO A 101 -11.70 -8.28 1.61
C PRO A 101 -11.53 -8.62 3.09
N ILE A 102 -11.18 -7.62 3.89
CA ILE A 102 -11.05 -7.77 5.34
C ILE A 102 -12.42 -7.81 6.01
N ASP A 103 -12.57 -8.59 7.06
CA ASP A 103 -13.69 -8.44 8.00
C ASP A 103 -13.45 -7.16 8.83
N LEU A 104 -14.34 -6.18 8.68
CA LEU A 104 -14.22 -4.91 9.40
C LEU A 104 -14.22 -5.06 10.92
N SER A 105 -14.73 -6.19 11.46
CA SER A 105 -14.64 -6.49 12.88
C SER A 105 -13.21 -6.74 13.38
N GLU A 106 -12.29 -7.06 12.48
CA GLU A 106 -10.87 -7.27 12.77
C GLU A 106 -10.06 -5.96 12.75
N VAL A 107 -10.64 -4.88 12.20
CA VAL A 107 -9.99 -3.57 12.14
C VAL A 107 -10.09 -2.90 13.50
N PRO A 108 -8.97 -2.52 14.13
CA PRO A 108 -9.00 -1.84 15.43
C PRO A 108 -9.80 -0.54 15.38
N PHE A 109 -10.67 -0.33 16.37
CA PHE A 109 -11.37 0.94 16.52
C PHE A 109 -10.42 1.99 17.10
N VAL A 110 -10.09 2.99 16.31
CA VAL A 110 -9.04 3.97 16.65
C VAL A 110 -9.51 5.13 17.54
N TYR A 111 -10.82 5.24 17.81
CA TYR A 111 -11.41 6.32 18.61
C TYR A 111 -11.80 5.80 20.00
N GLU A 112 -10.87 5.23 20.75
CA GLU A 112 -11.14 4.63 22.07
C GLU A 112 -11.58 5.68 23.11
N HIS A 113 -11.05 6.90 23.01
CA HIS A 113 -11.33 8.02 23.91
C HIS A 113 -12.12 9.10 23.17
N LEU A 114 -13.44 8.95 23.10
CA LEU A 114 -14.30 9.86 22.34
C LEU A 114 -14.28 11.30 22.89
N GLU A 115 -13.94 11.49 24.16
CA GLU A 115 -13.76 12.79 24.79
C GLU A 115 -12.65 13.64 24.13
N ASP A 116 -11.63 13.00 23.56
CA ASP A 116 -10.54 13.68 22.84
C ASP A 116 -10.99 14.29 21.50
N PHE A 117 -12.18 13.90 21.04
CA PHE A 117 -12.76 14.32 19.78
C PHE A 117 -13.96 15.26 19.94
N GLU A 118 -14.19 15.76 21.15
CA GLU A 118 -15.24 16.74 21.39
C GLU A 118 -15.06 17.97 20.49
N HIS A 119 -16.12 18.38 19.80
CA HIS A 119 -16.11 19.45 18.79
C HIS A 119 -15.28 19.18 17.50
N LYS A 120 -14.86 17.91 17.25
CA LYS A 120 -14.17 17.53 16.02
C LYS A 120 -15.08 16.67 15.13
N ILE A 121 -14.84 16.72 13.82
CA ILE A 121 -15.43 15.78 12.87
C ILE A 121 -14.57 14.54 12.87
N ILE A 122 -15.15 13.38 13.16
CA ILE A 122 -14.50 12.07 13.00
C ILE A 122 -15.03 11.38 11.76
N TYR A 123 -14.16 10.63 11.10
CA TYR A 123 -14.52 9.81 9.94
C TYR A 123 -14.55 8.35 10.39
N TYR A 124 -15.67 7.70 10.18
CA TYR A 124 -15.87 6.31 10.56
C TYR A 124 -16.55 5.54 9.41
N GLU A 125 -16.00 4.39 9.08
CA GLU A 125 -16.52 3.50 8.06
C GLU A 125 -17.24 2.32 8.72
N THR A 126 -18.52 2.15 8.40
CA THR A 126 -19.37 1.09 8.98
C THR A 126 -19.54 -0.11 8.05
N SER A 127 -19.20 0.05 6.78
CA SER A 127 -19.32 -1.00 5.76
C SER A 127 -18.43 -0.72 4.58
N ARG A 128 -17.94 -1.76 3.93
CA ARG A 128 -17.17 -1.70 2.67
C ARG A 128 -17.83 -2.55 1.60
N GLY A 129 -17.66 -2.09 0.35
CA GLY A 129 -18.20 -2.77 -0.80
C GLY A 129 -19.71 -2.63 -0.94
N CYS A 130 -20.25 -3.31 -1.91
CA CYS A 130 -21.68 -3.36 -2.19
C CYS A 130 -22.19 -4.81 -1.99
N PRO A 131 -23.26 -5.03 -1.25
CA PRO A 131 -23.81 -6.37 -1.06
C PRO A 131 -24.50 -6.92 -2.32
N PHE A 132 -24.68 -6.08 -3.35
CA PHE A 132 -25.32 -6.46 -4.59
C PHE A 132 -24.28 -6.77 -5.67
N ALA A 133 -24.38 -7.95 -6.28
CA ALA A 133 -23.65 -8.29 -7.49
C ALA A 133 -24.37 -7.69 -8.70
N CYS A 134 -24.04 -6.46 -9.05
CA CYS A 134 -24.57 -5.82 -10.28
C CYS A 134 -23.81 -6.40 -11.48
N SER A 135 -24.57 -6.95 -12.45
CA SER A 135 -24.08 -7.43 -13.75
C SER A 135 -24.10 -6.31 -14.78
#